data_ac9f6657e97a2f995d3fe3f5570b15a5
#
_entry.id   ac9f6657e97a2f995d3fe3f5570b15a5
#
_cell.length_a   1.000
_cell.length_b   1.000
_cell.length_c   1.000
_cell.angle_alpha   90.00
_cell.angle_beta   90.00
_cell.angle_gamma   90.00
#
_symmetry.space_group_name_H-M   'P 1'
#
loop_
_entity.id
_entity.type
_entity.pdbx_description
1 polymer ?
#
loop_
_entity_poly.entity_id
_entity_poly.type
_entity_poly.pdbx_seq_one_letter_code
_entity_poly.pdbx_strand_id
1 'polypeptide(L)'
;MNQLPFRAIIVDFDRTLLHTDKSISAYTIRVLRAWQEAGVRLFAATARPERAITDFCRIFDFDAVTTLNGARTITPDSVFEDPVSMDSAESVLEQLGRTVGMVISVETENGIYANTDIPVWTPKVTEHIMELPRKERIYKILASHPQIPADEIRLDLPGDTYSSIADRKLVQVMSRTATKWHGVLRMLEAYRIDPAEAVYFGDDNDDIEPIRQCGCGVAVRNALACVREAADFVTGSNDEDGVAGFLAGYGTGN
;
A
#
# COMPACT_ATOMS: atom_id res chain seq x y z
N MET A 1 -20.54 -12.68 26.63
CA MET A 1 -19.83 -12.77 25.36
C MET A 1 -18.48 -12.15 25.60
N ASN A 2 -17.39 -12.88 25.40
CA ASN A 2 -16.05 -12.26 25.46
C ASN A 2 -15.97 -11.25 24.32
N GLN A 3 -15.59 -10.03 24.63
CA GLN A 3 -15.37 -8.99 23.65
C GLN A 3 -14.18 -9.42 22.77
N LEU A 4 -14.34 -9.36 21.43
CA LEU A 4 -13.23 -9.63 20.53
C LEU A 4 -12.12 -8.60 20.77
N PRO A 5 -10.85 -8.98 20.68
CA PRO A 5 -9.73 -8.07 20.97
C PRO A 5 -9.60 -6.94 19.95
N PHE A 6 -10.15 -7.13 18.74
CA PHE A 6 -10.08 -6.17 17.63
C PHE A 6 -11.46 -5.98 17.00
N ARG A 7 -11.75 -4.77 16.53
CA ARG A 7 -12.90 -4.44 15.68
C ARG A 7 -12.53 -4.36 14.20
N ALA A 8 -11.26 -4.13 13.89
CA ALA A 8 -10.73 -4.13 12.54
C ALA A 8 -9.40 -4.87 12.45
N ILE A 9 -9.23 -5.62 11.37
CA ILE A 9 -7.98 -6.22 10.93
C ILE A 9 -7.58 -5.52 9.65
N ILE A 10 -6.37 -4.96 9.60
CA ILE A 10 -5.83 -4.23 8.47
C ILE A 10 -4.57 -4.94 8.00
N VAL A 11 -4.51 -5.30 6.73
CA VAL A 11 -3.40 -6.06 6.18
C VAL A 11 -2.75 -5.35 5.00
N ASP A 12 -1.42 -5.29 4.99
CA ASP A 12 -0.68 -5.09 3.76
C ASP A 12 -0.65 -6.38 2.93
N PHE A 13 -0.38 -6.27 1.63
CA PHE A 13 -0.41 -7.42 0.72
C PHE A 13 0.97 -8.04 0.51
N ASP A 14 1.85 -7.30 -0.15
CA ASP A 14 3.11 -7.87 -0.63
C ASP A 14 4.06 -8.20 0.52
N ARG A 15 4.49 -9.48 0.60
CA ARG A 15 5.38 -9.95 1.67
C ARG A 15 4.79 -9.88 3.09
N THR A 16 3.50 -9.55 3.23
CA THR A 16 2.74 -9.54 4.49
C THR A 16 1.64 -10.59 4.44
N LEU A 17 0.53 -10.33 3.73
CA LEU A 17 -0.57 -11.29 3.56
C LEU A 17 -0.25 -12.32 2.47
N LEU A 18 0.40 -11.87 1.37
CA LEU A 18 0.74 -12.72 0.24
C LEU A 18 2.06 -13.44 0.47
N HIS A 19 2.08 -14.73 0.13
CA HIS A 19 3.32 -15.48 0.00
C HIS A 19 4.25 -14.86 -1.04
N THR A 20 5.49 -15.26 -1.05
CA THR A 20 6.51 -14.75 -2.00
C THR A 20 6.11 -15.03 -3.45
N ASP A 21 5.40 -16.12 -3.73
CA ASP A 21 4.83 -16.49 -5.04
C ASP A 21 3.52 -15.76 -5.37
N LYS A 22 3.06 -14.83 -4.51
CA LYS A 22 1.80 -14.08 -4.61
C LYS A 22 0.54 -14.90 -4.37
N SER A 23 0.65 -16.11 -3.90
CA SER A 23 -0.49 -16.92 -3.46
C SER A 23 -0.96 -16.54 -2.05
N ILE A 24 -2.14 -17.04 -1.68
CA ILE A 24 -2.67 -17.02 -0.32
C ILE A 24 -3.09 -18.44 0.03
N SER A 25 -2.68 -18.91 1.20
CA SER A 25 -3.01 -20.25 1.64
C SER A 25 -4.50 -20.42 1.98
N ALA A 26 -5.01 -21.64 1.84
CA ALA A 26 -6.36 -21.96 2.29
C ALA A 26 -6.52 -21.78 3.82
N TYR A 27 -5.44 -21.87 4.58
CA TYR A 27 -5.44 -21.62 6.02
C TYR A 27 -5.68 -20.14 6.31
N THR A 28 -4.91 -19.25 5.68
CA THR A 28 -5.09 -17.79 5.83
C THR A 28 -6.50 -17.35 5.43
N ILE A 29 -7.04 -17.88 4.32
CA ILE A 29 -8.40 -17.58 3.88
C ILE A 29 -9.42 -18.00 4.96
N ARG A 30 -9.31 -19.21 5.52
CA ARG A 30 -10.23 -19.66 6.57
C ARG A 30 -10.18 -18.81 7.82
N VAL A 31 -8.98 -18.45 8.28
CA VAL A 31 -8.81 -17.65 9.50
C VAL A 31 -9.41 -16.27 9.31
N LEU A 32 -9.08 -15.56 8.23
CA LEU A 32 -9.61 -14.20 8.00
C LEU A 32 -11.14 -14.21 7.83
N ARG A 33 -11.69 -15.19 7.11
CA ARG A 33 -13.15 -15.33 6.98
C ARG A 33 -13.84 -15.59 8.33
N ALA A 34 -13.25 -16.42 9.19
CA ALA A 34 -13.79 -16.66 10.54
C ALA A 34 -13.86 -15.36 11.37
N TRP A 35 -12.87 -14.48 11.23
CA TRP A 35 -12.90 -13.16 11.88
C TRP A 35 -13.97 -12.23 11.27
N GLN A 36 -14.14 -12.22 9.96
CA GLN A 36 -15.24 -11.48 9.29
C GLN A 36 -16.62 -12.01 9.73
N GLU A 37 -16.81 -13.33 9.80
CA GLU A 37 -18.04 -13.97 10.29
C GLU A 37 -18.32 -13.64 11.77
N ALA A 38 -17.28 -13.44 12.57
CA ALA A 38 -17.39 -12.96 13.95
C ALA A 38 -17.72 -11.46 14.06
N GLY A 39 -17.81 -10.74 12.92
CA GLY A 39 -18.18 -9.32 12.86
C GLY A 39 -17.02 -8.33 12.89
N VAL A 40 -15.77 -8.80 12.77
CA VAL A 40 -14.59 -7.93 12.66
C VAL A 40 -14.44 -7.45 11.22
N ARG A 41 -14.17 -6.17 11.03
CA ARG A 41 -13.95 -5.58 9.71
C ARG A 41 -12.59 -5.97 9.17
N LEU A 42 -12.53 -6.28 7.88
CA LEU A 42 -11.29 -6.60 7.19
C LEU A 42 -10.96 -5.52 6.16
N PHE A 43 -9.81 -4.87 6.33
CA PHE A 43 -9.32 -3.81 5.46
C PHE A 43 -8.01 -4.20 4.82
N ALA A 44 -7.76 -3.65 3.62
CA ALA A 44 -6.47 -3.77 2.95
C ALA A 44 -5.79 -2.41 2.79
N ALA A 45 -4.47 -2.35 3.04
CA ALA A 45 -3.66 -1.15 2.86
C ALA A 45 -2.40 -1.52 2.04
N THR A 46 -2.35 -1.09 0.76
CA THR A 46 -1.32 -1.60 -0.16
C THR A 46 -0.72 -0.52 -1.05
N ALA A 47 0.54 -0.74 -1.46
CA ALA A 47 1.19 0.05 -2.50
C ALA A 47 0.66 -0.25 -3.92
N ARG A 48 -0.07 -1.35 -4.09
CA ARG A 48 -0.64 -1.76 -5.38
C ARG A 48 -1.76 -0.82 -5.83
N PRO A 49 -1.93 -0.63 -7.16
CA PRO A 49 -3.13 0.01 -7.70
C PRO A 49 -4.35 -0.93 -7.60
N GLU A 50 -5.54 -0.36 -7.64
CA GLU A 50 -6.82 -1.09 -7.53
C GLU A 50 -6.93 -2.26 -8.52
N ARG A 51 -6.51 -2.06 -9.78
CA ARG A 51 -6.53 -3.13 -10.80
C ARG A 51 -5.71 -4.37 -10.41
N ALA A 52 -4.67 -4.21 -9.59
CA ALA A 52 -3.79 -5.31 -9.18
C ALA A 52 -4.26 -6.04 -7.92
N ILE A 53 -5.37 -5.60 -7.31
CA ILE A 53 -5.95 -6.24 -6.12
C ILE A 53 -7.33 -6.85 -6.36
N THR A 54 -7.90 -6.69 -7.56
CA THR A 54 -9.26 -7.11 -7.90
C THR A 54 -9.52 -8.59 -7.57
N ASP A 55 -8.56 -9.49 -7.86
CA ASP A 55 -8.73 -10.92 -7.60
C ASP A 55 -8.70 -11.22 -6.10
N PHE A 56 -7.91 -10.49 -5.31
CA PHE A 56 -7.89 -10.63 -3.86
C PHE A 56 -9.18 -10.10 -3.21
N CYS A 57 -9.74 -9.02 -3.74
CA CYS A 57 -11.05 -8.51 -3.31
C CYS A 57 -12.19 -9.51 -3.55
N ARG A 58 -12.07 -10.39 -4.56
CA ARG A 58 -13.03 -11.49 -4.77
C ARG A 58 -12.89 -12.62 -3.74
N ILE A 59 -11.68 -12.79 -3.16
CA ILE A 59 -11.42 -13.84 -2.16
C ILE A 59 -11.96 -13.40 -0.79
N PHE A 60 -11.75 -12.15 -0.39
CA PHE A 60 -11.96 -11.71 1.00
C PHE A 60 -13.16 -10.79 1.21
N ASP A 61 -13.71 -10.19 0.17
CA ASP A 61 -14.77 -9.17 0.32
C ASP A 61 -14.38 -8.09 1.36
N PHE A 62 -13.28 -7.37 1.08
CA PHE A 62 -12.77 -6.33 1.98
C PHE A 62 -13.81 -5.25 2.20
N ASP A 63 -14.04 -4.88 3.46
CA ASP A 63 -14.97 -3.81 3.86
C ASP A 63 -14.52 -2.43 3.35
N ALA A 64 -13.21 -2.19 3.28
CA ALA A 64 -12.60 -1.01 2.69
C ALA A 64 -11.16 -1.31 2.24
N VAL A 65 -10.67 -0.54 1.27
CA VAL A 65 -9.30 -0.69 0.77
C VAL A 65 -8.63 0.65 0.56
N THR A 66 -7.35 0.75 0.88
CA THR A 66 -6.50 1.85 0.45
C THR A 66 -5.39 1.34 -0.44
N THR A 67 -5.20 1.99 -1.58
CA THR A 67 -4.30 1.60 -2.67
C THR A 67 -3.31 2.71 -2.97
N LEU A 68 -2.27 2.39 -3.74
CA LEU A 68 -1.23 3.36 -4.14
C LEU A 68 -0.63 4.09 -2.92
N ASN A 69 -0.32 3.34 -1.83
CA ASN A 69 0.21 3.89 -0.58
C ASN A 69 -0.71 4.94 0.09
N GLY A 70 -2.02 4.85 -0.08
CA GLY A 70 -2.97 5.81 0.49
C GLY A 70 -3.46 6.87 -0.49
N ALA A 71 -2.91 6.93 -1.71
CA ALA A 71 -3.35 7.92 -2.70
C ALA A 71 -4.81 7.73 -3.12
N ARG A 72 -5.35 6.52 -2.97
CA ARG A 72 -6.76 6.24 -3.24
C ARG A 72 -7.33 5.29 -2.18
N THR A 73 -8.36 5.75 -1.47
CA THR A 73 -9.04 4.96 -0.44
C THR A 73 -10.51 4.81 -0.79
N ILE A 74 -10.99 3.57 -0.83
CA ILE A 74 -12.35 3.19 -1.19
C ILE A 74 -13.03 2.65 0.06
N THR A 75 -14.14 3.27 0.43
CA THR A 75 -15.05 2.86 1.50
C THR A 75 -16.43 2.61 0.90
N PRO A 76 -17.40 2.02 1.61
CA PRO A 76 -18.73 1.77 1.06
C PRO A 76 -19.43 3.00 0.49
N ASP A 77 -19.23 4.15 1.12
CA ASP A 77 -19.98 5.37 0.82
C ASP A 77 -19.16 6.43 0.09
N SER A 78 -17.83 6.25 -0.04
CA SER A 78 -16.94 7.30 -0.54
C SER A 78 -15.66 6.75 -1.16
N VAL A 79 -15.13 7.52 -2.11
CA VAL A 79 -13.77 7.36 -2.64
C VAL A 79 -13.00 8.63 -2.32
N PHE A 80 -11.90 8.48 -1.60
CA PHE A 80 -10.97 9.56 -1.27
C PHE A 80 -9.76 9.47 -2.19
N GLU A 81 -9.28 10.62 -2.64
CA GLU A 81 -8.17 10.69 -3.57
C GLU A 81 -7.19 11.79 -3.15
N ASP A 82 -5.91 11.46 -3.14
CA ASP A 82 -4.79 12.35 -2.82
C ASP A 82 -3.80 12.38 -3.99
N PRO A 83 -4.16 12.99 -5.11
CA PRO A 83 -3.27 13.12 -6.24
C PRO A 83 -2.08 14.04 -5.92
N VAL A 84 -0.98 13.84 -6.63
CA VAL A 84 0.10 14.84 -6.74
C VAL A 84 -0.48 16.07 -7.46
N SER A 85 -0.21 17.26 -6.95
CA SER A 85 -0.67 18.48 -7.61
C SER A 85 -0.10 18.59 -9.03
N MET A 86 -0.82 19.23 -9.93
CA MET A 86 -0.40 19.38 -11.33
C MET A 86 1.00 19.98 -11.43
N ASP A 87 1.22 21.10 -10.73
CA ASP A 87 2.50 21.83 -10.77
C ASP A 87 3.65 20.99 -10.22
N SER A 88 3.39 20.23 -9.15
CA SER A 88 4.39 19.32 -8.55
C SER A 88 4.70 18.14 -9.45
N ALA A 89 3.68 17.57 -10.10
CA ALA A 89 3.88 16.49 -11.05
C ALA A 89 4.67 16.96 -12.28
N GLU A 90 4.38 18.14 -12.83
CA GLU A 90 5.16 18.74 -13.92
C GLU A 90 6.62 18.93 -13.51
N SER A 91 6.86 19.54 -12.35
CA SER A 91 8.21 19.79 -11.83
C SER A 91 9.02 18.48 -11.68
N VAL A 92 8.42 17.45 -11.09
CA VAL A 92 9.08 16.14 -10.90
C VAL A 92 9.38 15.47 -12.24
N LEU A 93 8.40 15.43 -13.14
CA LEU A 93 8.57 14.82 -14.47
C LEU A 93 9.65 15.54 -15.29
N GLU A 94 9.70 16.87 -15.25
CA GLU A 94 10.75 17.65 -15.92
C GLU A 94 12.14 17.30 -15.38
N GLN A 95 12.30 17.17 -14.06
CA GLN A 95 13.58 16.79 -13.47
C GLN A 95 14.00 15.40 -13.92
N LEU A 96 13.10 14.43 -13.88
CA LEU A 96 13.35 13.05 -14.33
C LEU A 96 13.71 12.99 -15.82
N GLY A 97 13.01 13.76 -16.65
CA GLY A 97 13.22 13.81 -18.10
C GLY A 97 14.56 14.40 -18.53
N ARG A 98 15.29 15.10 -17.66
CA ARG A 98 16.65 15.62 -17.95
C ARG A 98 17.70 14.51 -17.95
N THR A 99 17.43 13.36 -17.36
CA THR A 99 18.36 12.24 -17.29
C THR A 99 18.10 11.28 -18.44
N VAL A 100 19.05 11.16 -19.35
CA VAL A 100 18.96 10.24 -20.50
C VAL A 100 18.91 8.79 -19.98
N GLY A 101 17.94 8.01 -20.47
CA GLY A 101 17.76 6.62 -20.07
C GLY A 101 16.91 6.43 -18.80
N MET A 102 16.35 7.52 -18.24
CA MET A 102 15.40 7.41 -17.14
C MET A 102 14.13 6.69 -17.62
N VAL A 103 13.77 5.62 -16.94
CA VAL A 103 12.49 4.92 -17.08
C VAL A 103 11.50 5.59 -16.15
N ILE A 104 10.46 6.19 -16.70
CA ILE A 104 9.44 6.92 -15.98
C ILE A 104 8.10 6.23 -16.22
N SER A 105 7.36 5.96 -15.16
CA SER A 105 5.96 5.56 -15.24
C SER A 105 5.10 6.37 -14.27
N VAL A 106 3.82 6.51 -14.61
CA VAL A 106 2.88 7.36 -13.90
C VAL A 106 1.58 6.61 -13.71
N GLU A 107 1.16 6.44 -12.45
CA GLU A 107 -0.17 5.94 -12.10
C GLU A 107 -1.16 7.10 -12.11
N THR A 108 -2.20 6.95 -12.92
CA THR A 108 -3.26 7.95 -13.09
C THR A 108 -4.64 7.35 -12.79
N GLU A 109 -5.68 8.17 -12.82
CA GLU A 109 -7.07 7.72 -12.74
C GLU A 109 -7.48 6.77 -13.89
N ASN A 110 -6.80 6.83 -15.04
CA ASN A 110 -7.09 6.04 -16.23
C ASN A 110 -6.11 4.86 -16.45
N GLY A 111 -5.24 4.59 -15.48
CA GLY A 111 -4.28 3.49 -15.49
C GLY A 111 -2.83 3.94 -15.45
N ILE A 112 -1.93 3.07 -15.87
CA ILE A 112 -0.50 3.34 -15.88
C ILE A 112 -0.01 3.75 -17.26
N TYR A 113 0.80 4.80 -17.32
CA TYR A 113 1.53 5.25 -18.50
C TYR A 113 3.03 5.15 -18.26
N ALA A 114 3.81 4.95 -19.31
CA ALA A 114 5.27 4.98 -19.20
C ALA A 114 5.90 5.53 -20.49
N ASN A 115 7.15 6.01 -20.36
CA ASN A 115 7.94 6.47 -21.52
C ASN A 115 8.61 5.30 -22.27
N THR A 116 8.53 4.09 -21.74
CA THR A 116 9.05 2.86 -22.36
C THR A 116 8.21 1.66 -21.94
N ASP A 117 8.37 0.53 -22.62
CA ASP A 117 7.70 -0.70 -22.22
C ASP A 117 8.26 -1.23 -20.88
N ILE A 118 7.35 -1.64 -19.99
CA ILE A 118 7.64 -2.29 -18.72
C ILE A 118 6.80 -3.56 -18.65
N PRO A 119 7.31 -4.70 -19.13
CA PRO A 119 6.51 -5.93 -19.34
C PRO A 119 5.71 -6.40 -18.11
N VAL A 120 6.24 -6.17 -16.90
CA VAL A 120 5.58 -6.57 -15.64
C VAL A 120 4.30 -5.79 -15.37
N TRP A 121 4.21 -4.53 -15.83
CA TRP A 121 3.08 -3.64 -15.56
C TRP A 121 2.21 -3.36 -16.77
N THR A 122 2.68 -3.71 -17.98
CA THR A 122 1.98 -3.48 -19.25
C THR A 122 1.40 -2.06 -19.39
N PRO A 123 2.23 -1.01 -19.23
CA PRO A 123 1.75 0.36 -19.27
C PRO A 123 1.33 0.77 -20.69
N LYS A 124 0.51 1.82 -20.76
CA LYS A 124 0.32 2.56 -22.01
C LYS A 124 1.60 3.35 -22.30
N VAL A 125 2.39 2.89 -23.26
CA VAL A 125 3.61 3.60 -23.66
C VAL A 125 3.26 4.89 -24.39
N THR A 126 3.89 6.02 -23.98
CA THR A 126 3.63 7.33 -24.56
C THR A 126 4.90 8.21 -24.58
N GLU A 127 5.09 8.93 -25.68
CA GLU A 127 6.12 9.98 -25.79
C GLU A 127 5.68 11.28 -25.08
N HIS A 128 4.38 11.40 -24.75
CA HIS A 128 3.77 12.59 -24.14
C HIS A 128 3.64 12.51 -22.63
N ILE A 129 4.51 11.75 -21.94
CA ILE A 129 4.41 11.54 -20.50
C ILE A 129 4.46 12.86 -19.71
N MET A 130 5.19 13.86 -20.23
CA MET A 130 5.30 15.19 -19.64
C MET A 130 4.01 16.03 -19.70
N GLU A 131 3.07 15.65 -20.56
CA GLU A 131 1.79 16.34 -20.71
C GLU A 131 0.68 15.76 -19.82
N LEU A 132 0.92 14.59 -19.21
CA LEU A 132 -0.08 13.88 -18.41
C LEU A 132 -0.62 14.71 -17.24
N PRO A 133 0.20 15.51 -16.49
CA PRO A 133 -0.31 16.31 -15.38
C PRO A 133 -1.44 17.26 -15.75
N ARG A 134 -1.47 17.73 -17.00
CA ARG A 134 -2.54 18.62 -17.52
C ARG A 134 -3.78 17.88 -18.02
N LYS A 135 -3.71 16.57 -18.13
CA LYS A 135 -4.78 15.76 -18.75
C LYS A 135 -5.43 14.81 -17.77
N GLU A 136 -4.70 14.38 -16.76
CA GLU A 136 -5.13 13.33 -15.83
C GLU A 136 -4.65 13.63 -14.40
N ARG A 137 -5.39 13.13 -13.42
CA ARG A 137 -4.93 13.11 -12.02
C ARG A 137 -3.85 12.07 -11.85
N ILE A 138 -2.72 12.48 -11.30
CA ILE A 138 -1.57 11.64 -11.06
C ILE A 138 -1.52 11.25 -9.58
N TYR A 139 -1.53 9.96 -9.29
CA TYR A 139 -1.44 9.46 -7.92
C TYR A 139 -0.02 9.09 -7.52
N LYS A 140 0.80 8.61 -8.48
CA LYS A 140 2.15 8.17 -8.20
C LYS A 140 3.02 8.34 -9.43
N ILE A 141 4.21 8.90 -9.26
CA ILE A 141 5.26 8.94 -10.28
C ILE A 141 6.34 7.96 -9.85
N LEU A 142 6.75 7.10 -10.77
CA LEU A 142 7.72 6.05 -10.54
C LEU A 142 8.91 6.25 -11.48
N ALA A 143 10.12 6.13 -10.95
CA ALA A 143 11.32 6.29 -11.75
C ALA A 143 12.39 5.26 -11.40
N SER A 144 13.07 4.76 -12.42
CA SER A 144 14.24 3.91 -12.29
C SER A 144 15.23 4.18 -13.43
N HIS A 145 16.46 3.77 -13.24
CA HIS A 145 17.47 3.88 -14.28
C HIS A 145 18.35 2.61 -14.31
N PRO A 146 18.68 2.07 -15.50
CA PRO A 146 19.43 0.81 -15.58
C PRO A 146 20.85 0.88 -15.02
N GLN A 147 21.43 2.08 -14.90
CA GLN A 147 22.82 2.28 -14.46
C GLN A 147 22.94 3.17 -13.20
N ILE A 148 21.89 3.87 -12.78
CA ILE A 148 21.90 4.75 -11.61
C ILE A 148 21.05 4.07 -10.52
N PRO A 149 21.65 3.74 -9.36
CA PRO A 149 20.89 3.23 -8.21
C PRO A 149 19.78 4.18 -7.78
N ALA A 150 18.66 3.65 -7.30
CA ALA A 150 17.50 4.46 -6.93
C ALA A 150 17.82 5.48 -5.83
N ASP A 151 18.73 5.13 -4.91
CA ASP A 151 19.18 6.01 -3.83
C ASP A 151 20.17 7.10 -4.29
N GLU A 152 20.63 7.06 -5.54
CA GLU A 152 21.45 8.09 -6.17
C GLU A 152 20.63 9.04 -7.06
N ILE A 153 19.37 8.69 -7.39
CA ILE A 153 18.46 9.57 -8.14
C ILE A 153 18.05 10.73 -7.21
N ARG A 154 18.50 11.95 -7.53
CA ARG A 154 18.21 13.15 -6.74
C ARG A 154 17.11 13.97 -7.38
N LEU A 155 16.11 14.32 -6.58
CA LEU A 155 14.99 15.18 -6.97
C LEU A 155 14.87 16.32 -5.96
N ASP A 156 14.68 17.53 -6.48
CA ASP A 156 14.25 18.67 -5.68
C ASP A 156 12.71 18.60 -5.59
N LEU A 157 12.24 18.03 -4.48
CA LEU A 157 10.83 17.72 -4.32
C LEU A 157 10.03 18.96 -3.94
N PRO A 158 8.92 19.26 -4.62
CA PRO A 158 7.95 20.25 -4.16
C PRO A 158 7.45 19.94 -2.74
N GLY A 159 7.13 21.00 -1.99
CA GLY A 159 6.80 20.89 -0.57
C GLY A 159 5.57 20.05 -0.22
N ASP A 160 4.67 19.81 -1.18
CA ASP A 160 3.47 18.99 -1.07
C ASP A 160 3.69 17.53 -1.45
N THR A 161 4.92 17.14 -1.81
CA THR A 161 5.29 15.78 -2.20
C THR A 161 6.32 15.16 -1.27
N TYR A 162 6.43 13.85 -1.33
CA TYR A 162 7.51 13.07 -0.73
C TYR A 162 7.96 11.97 -1.67
N SER A 163 9.15 11.41 -1.43
CA SER A 163 9.62 10.23 -2.15
C SER A 163 9.96 9.09 -1.21
N SER A 164 9.78 7.88 -1.71
CA SER A 164 10.27 6.65 -1.10
C SER A 164 10.94 5.76 -2.15
N ILE A 165 11.65 4.73 -1.70
CA ILE A 165 12.29 3.77 -2.59
C ILE A 165 11.69 2.39 -2.32
N ALA A 166 11.03 1.82 -3.35
CA ALA A 166 10.54 0.46 -3.32
C ALA A 166 11.57 -0.52 -3.87
N ASP A 167 11.68 -1.70 -3.21
CA ASP A 167 12.55 -2.81 -3.63
C ASP A 167 14.01 -2.41 -3.92
N ARG A 168 14.50 -1.30 -3.33
CA ARG A 168 15.82 -0.70 -3.58
C ARG A 168 16.10 -0.32 -5.05
N LYS A 169 15.08 -0.29 -5.90
CA LYS A 169 15.22 -0.11 -7.35
C LYS A 169 14.36 0.98 -7.94
N LEU A 170 13.32 1.40 -7.24
CA LEU A 170 12.28 2.23 -7.80
C LEU A 170 12.01 3.43 -6.90
N VAL A 171 12.32 4.62 -7.39
CA VAL A 171 11.91 5.87 -6.73
C VAL A 171 10.41 6.04 -6.97
N GLN A 172 9.68 6.35 -5.90
CA GLN A 172 8.27 6.68 -5.94
C GLN A 172 8.08 8.09 -5.42
N VAL A 173 7.32 8.93 -6.14
CA VAL A 173 6.93 10.27 -5.69
C VAL A 173 5.42 10.34 -5.60
N MET A 174 4.94 10.81 -4.45
CA MET A 174 3.51 10.87 -4.11
C MET A 174 3.20 12.17 -3.36
N SER A 175 1.91 12.50 -3.26
CA SER A 175 1.44 13.57 -2.39
C SER A 175 1.77 13.27 -0.92
N ARG A 176 2.13 14.28 -0.12
CA ARG A 176 2.37 14.10 1.33
C ARG A 176 1.16 13.58 2.10
N THR A 177 -0.03 13.75 1.57
CA THR A 177 -1.26 13.21 2.16
C THR A 177 -1.55 11.77 1.70
N ALA A 178 -0.86 11.28 0.66
CA ALA A 178 -0.96 9.92 0.17
C ALA A 178 -0.04 8.98 0.97
N THR A 179 -0.43 8.64 2.19
CA THR A 179 0.27 7.66 3.03
C THR A 179 -0.66 6.53 3.42
N LYS A 180 -0.11 5.32 3.66
CA LYS A 180 -0.93 4.20 4.15
C LYS A 180 -1.71 4.58 5.42
N TRP A 181 -1.09 5.38 6.31
CA TRP A 181 -1.75 5.81 7.54
C TRP A 181 -2.97 6.69 7.28
N HIS A 182 -2.88 7.69 6.40
CA HIS A 182 -4.04 8.50 6.05
C HIS A 182 -5.17 7.67 5.42
N GLY A 183 -4.81 6.70 4.58
CA GLY A 183 -5.80 5.76 4.04
C GLY A 183 -6.45 4.89 5.12
N VAL A 184 -5.65 4.38 6.06
CA VAL A 184 -6.14 3.60 7.22
C VAL A 184 -7.10 4.41 8.07
N LEU A 185 -6.76 5.66 8.38
CA LEU A 185 -7.65 6.56 9.14
C LEU A 185 -9.01 6.72 8.46
N ARG A 186 -9.05 6.96 7.15
CA ARG A 186 -10.30 7.09 6.40
C ARG A 186 -11.15 5.81 6.44
N MET A 187 -10.50 4.65 6.35
CA MET A 187 -11.21 3.36 6.48
C MET A 187 -11.79 3.18 7.89
N LEU A 188 -11.01 3.46 8.93
CA LEU A 188 -11.47 3.36 10.32
C LEU A 188 -12.59 4.34 10.64
N GLU A 189 -12.46 5.61 10.18
CA GLU A 189 -13.49 6.65 10.35
C GLU A 189 -14.82 6.27 9.68
N ALA A 190 -14.79 5.70 8.47
CA ALA A 190 -15.99 5.26 7.77
C ALA A 190 -16.80 4.23 8.58
N TYR A 191 -16.13 3.42 9.39
CA TYR A 191 -16.76 2.41 10.25
C TYR A 191 -16.85 2.82 11.72
N ARG A 192 -16.45 4.05 12.07
CA ARG A 192 -16.43 4.56 13.45
C ARG A 192 -15.67 3.63 14.40
N ILE A 193 -14.49 3.22 13.96
CA ILE A 193 -13.58 2.37 14.71
C ILE A 193 -12.41 3.25 15.18
N ASP A 194 -12.13 3.21 16.49
CA ASP A 194 -10.94 3.86 17.02
C ASP A 194 -9.68 3.09 16.55
N PRO A 195 -8.61 3.76 16.12
CA PRO A 195 -7.34 3.09 15.84
C PRO A 195 -6.88 2.14 16.94
N ALA A 196 -7.14 2.46 18.21
CA ALA A 196 -6.83 1.60 19.36
C ALA A 196 -7.58 0.24 19.35
N GLU A 197 -8.66 0.12 18.58
CA GLU A 197 -9.45 -1.12 18.41
C GLU A 197 -9.05 -1.92 17.16
N ALA A 198 -7.98 -1.51 16.45
CA ALA A 198 -7.52 -2.13 15.22
C ALA A 198 -6.18 -2.85 15.39
N VAL A 199 -6.01 -3.95 14.65
CA VAL A 199 -4.71 -4.59 14.44
C VAL A 199 -4.23 -4.32 13.02
N TYR A 200 -2.96 -3.96 12.87
CA TYR A 200 -2.31 -3.72 11.57
C TYR A 200 -1.15 -4.68 11.35
N PHE A 201 -1.07 -5.25 10.14
CA PHE A 201 0.02 -6.14 9.71
C PHE A 201 0.78 -5.52 8.55
N GLY A 202 2.14 -5.50 8.65
CA GLY A 202 2.99 -4.94 7.62
C GLY A 202 4.42 -5.45 7.62
N ASP A 203 5.21 -5.05 6.60
CA ASP A 203 6.61 -5.48 6.44
C ASP A 203 7.57 -4.38 5.97
N ASP A 204 7.10 -3.29 5.37
CA ASP A 204 7.95 -2.26 4.76
C ASP A 204 7.82 -0.89 5.45
N ASN A 205 8.64 0.05 5.05
CA ASN A 205 8.73 1.40 5.64
C ASN A 205 7.39 2.14 5.69
N ASP A 206 6.53 1.95 4.68
CA ASP A 206 5.21 2.58 4.61
C ASP A 206 4.25 2.07 5.69
N ASP A 207 4.57 0.92 6.33
CA ASP A 207 3.77 0.29 7.37
C ASP A 207 4.15 0.77 8.78
N ILE A 208 5.29 1.46 8.94
CA ILE A 208 5.77 1.87 10.26
C ILE A 208 4.76 2.76 10.98
N GLU A 209 4.19 3.74 10.27
CA GLU A 209 3.23 4.64 10.89
C GLU A 209 1.92 3.94 11.27
N PRO A 210 1.24 3.19 10.39
CA PRO A 210 0.07 2.38 10.79
C PRO A 210 0.35 1.39 11.93
N ILE A 211 1.51 0.71 11.91
CA ILE A 211 1.94 -0.19 12.98
C ILE A 211 2.00 0.52 14.33
N ARG A 212 2.52 1.74 14.38
CA ARG A 212 2.66 2.51 15.63
C ARG A 212 1.35 3.12 16.13
N GLN A 213 0.43 3.40 15.23
CA GLN A 213 -0.78 4.16 15.52
C GLN A 213 -2.01 3.28 15.79
N CYS A 214 -2.03 2.05 15.27
CA CYS A 214 -3.06 1.08 15.61
C CYS A 214 -2.83 0.51 17.02
N GLY A 215 -3.91 0.06 17.66
CA GLY A 215 -3.85 -0.51 19.01
C GLY A 215 -3.03 -1.78 19.12
N CYS A 216 -2.76 -2.45 18.00
CA CYS A 216 -1.87 -3.60 17.89
C CYS A 216 -1.14 -3.55 16.56
N GLY A 217 0.13 -3.24 16.57
CA GLY A 217 1.01 -3.27 15.41
C GLY A 217 1.78 -4.57 15.33
N VAL A 218 1.67 -5.29 14.22
CA VAL A 218 2.30 -6.61 14.02
C VAL A 218 3.18 -6.59 12.77
N ALA A 219 4.47 -6.85 12.94
CA ALA A 219 5.38 -7.07 11.83
C ALA A 219 5.48 -8.57 11.52
N VAL A 220 5.50 -8.93 10.23
CA VAL A 220 5.88 -10.30 9.84
C VAL A 220 7.39 -10.49 10.01
N ARG A 221 7.85 -11.75 10.21
CA ARG A 221 9.28 -12.05 10.45
C ARG A 221 10.21 -11.58 9.35
N ASN A 222 9.76 -11.61 8.11
CA ASN A 222 10.51 -11.15 6.94
C ASN A 222 10.50 -9.63 6.73
N ALA A 223 9.83 -8.87 7.60
CA ALA A 223 9.79 -7.42 7.56
C ALA A 223 11.18 -6.79 7.71
N LEU A 224 11.34 -5.54 7.29
CA LEU A 224 12.53 -4.76 7.53
C LEU A 224 12.82 -4.64 9.04
N ALA A 225 14.10 -4.50 9.41
CA ALA A 225 14.49 -4.41 10.81
C ALA A 225 13.79 -3.25 11.53
N CYS A 226 13.72 -2.06 10.91
CA CYS A 226 13.05 -0.88 11.46
C CYS A 226 11.54 -1.09 11.67
N VAL A 227 10.90 -1.91 10.83
CA VAL A 227 9.46 -2.26 10.97
C VAL A 227 9.25 -3.19 12.14
N ARG A 228 10.11 -4.24 12.29
CA ARG A 228 10.05 -5.13 13.45
C ARG A 228 10.33 -4.42 14.77
N GLU A 229 11.23 -3.44 14.76
CA GLU A 229 11.52 -2.60 15.94
C GLU A 229 10.38 -1.64 16.31
N ALA A 230 9.56 -1.26 15.32
CA ALA A 230 8.41 -0.38 15.53
C ALA A 230 7.15 -1.11 16.00
N ALA A 231 7.08 -2.43 15.79
CA ALA A 231 5.90 -3.24 16.04
C ALA A 231 5.79 -3.70 17.51
N ASP A 232 4.56 -3.87 18.00
CA ASP A 232 4.28 -4.48 19.31
C ASP A 232 4.60 -5.97 19.30
N PHE A 233 4.39 -6.64 18.14
CA PHE A 233 4.63 -8.07 17.97
C PHE A 233 5.32 -8.38 16.66
N VAL A 234 6.10 -9.45 16.64
CA VAL A 234 6.64 -10.06 15.42
C VAL A 234 6.05 -11.47 15.31
N THR A 235 5.31 -11.71 14.21
CA THR A 235 4.70 -13.01 13.92
C THR A 235 5.56 -13.87 12.99
N GLY A 236 5.03 -14.98 12.49
CA GLY A 236 5.64 -15.80 11.44
C GLY A 236 5.91 -15.00 10.16
N SER A 237 6.71 -15.55 9.22
CA SER A 237 6.90 -14.93 7.92
C SER A 237 5.63 -15.00 7.06
N ASN A 238 5.59 -14.21 6.00
CA ASN A 238 4.51 -14.30 5.01
C ASN A 238 4.37 -15.72 4.42
N ASP A 239 5.48 -16.41 4.14
CA ASP A 239 5.48 -17.79 3.61
C ASP A 239 5.09 -18.86 4.66
N GLU A 240 5.00 -18.48 5.94
CA GLU A 240 4.54 -19.31 7.06
C GLU A 240 3.14 -18.92 7.55
N ASP A 241 2.37 -18.22 6.74
CA ASP A 241 1.03 -17.72 7.10
C ASP A 241 1.03 -16.85 8.39
N GLY A 242 2.02 -15.98 8.56
CA GLY A 242 2.25 -15.23 9.80
C GLY A 242 1.05 -14.42 10.27
N VAL A 243 0.29 -13.79 9.36
CA VAL A 243 -0.95 -13.05 9.69
C VAL A 243 -1.99 -13.99 10.31
N ALA A 244 -2.27 -15.11 9.65
CA ALA A 244 -3.25 -16.08 10.13
C ALA A 244 -2.80 -16.76 11.44
N GLY A 245 -1.51 -17.09 11.55
CA GLY A 245 -0.94 -17.68 12.75
C GLY A 245 -1.10 -16.78 13.98
N PHE A 246 -0.87 -15.48 13.82
CA PHE A 246 -1.08 -14.49 14.89
C PHE A 246 -2.56 -14.42 15.31
N LEU A 247 -3.45 -14.26 14.34
CA LEU A 247 -4.88 -14.14 14.60
C LEU A 247 -5.49 -15.40 15.21
N ALA A 248 -5.05 -16.58 14.81
CA ALA A 248 -5.50 -17.85 15.37
C ALA A 248 -5.14 -18.00 16.87
N GLY A 249 -4.07 -17.34 17.33
CA GLY A 249 -3.67 -17.32 18.74
C GLY A 249 -4.67 -16.62 19.67
N TYR A 250 -5.48 -15.71 19.14
CA TYR A 250 -6.53 -15.01 19.91
C TYR A 250 -7.86 -15.78 19.92
N GLY A 251 -8.10 -16.65 18.95
CA GLY A 251 -9.38 -17.32 18.75
C GLY A 251 -10.52 -16.36 18.40
N THR A 252 -11.50 -16.82 17.66
CA THR A 252 -12.72 -16.05 17.35
C THR A 252 -13.80 -16.16 18.42
N GLY A 253 -13.48 -16.72 19.59
CA GLY A 253 -14.41 -16.81 20.72
C GLY A 253 -15.47 -17.93 20.62
N ASN A 254 -15.25 -18.95 19.77
CA ASN A 254 -16.07 -20.17 19.76
C ASN A 254 -15.57 -21.21 20.75
#